data_d8f846d14037f79b5272acbe390388db
#
_entry.id   d8f846d14037f79b5272acbe390388db
#
_cell.length_a   1.000
_cell.length_b   1.000
_cell.length_c   1.000
_cell.angle_alpha   90.00
_cell.angle_beta   90.00
_cell.angle_gamma   90.00
#
_symmetry.space_group_name_H-M   'P 1'
#
loop_
_entity.id
_entity.type
_entity.pdbx_description
1 polymer ?
#
loop_
_entity_poly.entity_id
_entity_poly.type
_entity_poly.pdbx_seq_one_letter_code
_entity_poly.pdbx_strand_id
1 'polypeptide(L)'
;LGSSASTSGNHLDFIWDHRTSLVQSGRKLQVVLAYGSKRYARAIRALASVALGDNVECLMQKLPLEEYYLFLAASPVVVHNQIRNQNTGNVVLSFLLGHRVLLRSDGLTHRFFSGLGFIIGDACSEELDFSPLDEAGRQHNRALALREFSGAKIMSRHDRFLQDVARS
;
A
#
# COMPACT_ATOMS: atom_id res chain seq x y z
N LEU A 1 3.14 5.83 2.04
CA LEU A 1 1.71 6.01 1.75
C LEU A 1 1.47 6.14 0.26
N GLY A 2 0.52 5.37 -0.27
CA GLY A 2 0.08 5.43 -1.67
C GLY A 2 1.10 4.94 -2.67
N SER A 3 0.85 5.23 -3.96
CA SER A 3 1.72 4.83 -5.08
C SER A 3 1.69 5.83 -6.24
N SER A 4 0.79 6.81 -6.20
CA SER A 4 0.63 7.79 -7.26
C SER A 4 -0.13 9.03 -6.78
N ALA A 5 0.11 10.18 -7.42
CA ALA A 5 -0.60 11.43 -7.18
C ALA A 5 -1.99 11.41 -7.83
N SER A 6 -2.89 10.62 -7.26
CA SER A 6 -4.29 10.50 -7.68
C SER A 6 -5.22 10.76 -6.51
N THR A 7 -6.35 11.43 -6.75
CA THR A 7 -7.39 11.65 -5.74
C THR A 7 -7.92 10.33 -5.17
N SER A 8 -7.98 9.29 -6.00
CA SER A 8 -8.37 7.95 -5.55
C SER A 8 -7.36 7.31 -4.57
N GLY A 9 -6.15 7.86 -4.46
CA GLY A 9 -5.15 7.45 -3.46
C GLY A 9 -5.52 7.85 -2.04
N ASN A 10 -6.44 8.81 -1.90
CA ASN A 10 -7.01 9.27 -0.63
C ASN A 10 -5.95 9.66 0.42
N HIS A 11 -4.90 10.34 -0.04
CA HIS A 11 -3.76 10.71 0.81
C HIS A 11 -4.15 11.72 1.87
N LEU A 12 -5.02 12.69 1.50
CA LEU A 12 -5.40 13.79 2.38
C LEU A 12 -6.11 13.27 3.62
N ASP A 13 -7.14 12.44 3.43
CA ASP A 13 -7.93 11.90 4.54
C ASP A 13 -7.03 11.10 5.48
N PHE A 14 -6.19 10.20 4.93
CA PHE A 14 -5.26 9.42 5.76
C PHE A 14 -4.31 10.32 6.57
N ILE A 15 -3.69 11.31 5.94
CA ILE A 15 -2.75 12.22 6.62
C ILE A 15 -3.47 13.03 7.70
N TRP A 16 -4.67 13.53 7.39
CA TRP A 16 -5.43 14.39 8.29
C TRP A 16 -5.97 13.62 9.49
N ASP A 17 -6.57 12.46 9.26
CA ASP A 17 -7.20 11.64 10.29
C ASP A 17 -6.16 11.08 11.26
N HIS A 18 -4.97 10.73 10.75
CA HIS A 18 -3.91 10.11 11.54
C HIS A 18 -2.74 11.03 11.90
N ARG A 19 -2.85 12.37 11.68
CA ARG A 19 -1.74 13.30 11.91
C ARG A 19 -1.15 13.22 13.31
N THR A 20 -2.00 13.10 14.33
CA THR A 20 -1.55 13.02 15.73
C THR A 20 -0.75 11.76 15.98
N SER A 21 -1.26 10.60 15.58
CA SER A 21 -0.58 9.31 15.73
C SER A 21 0.72 9.25 14.94
N LEU A 22 0.74 9.82 13.72
CA LEU A 22 1.93 9.90 12.88
C LEU A 22 3.03 10.74 13.53
N VAL A 23 2.68 11.91 14.07
CA VAL A 23 3.66 12.77 14.78
C VAL A 23 4.14 12.12 16.07
N GLN A 24 3.24 11.56 16.88
CA GLN A 24 3.58 10.90 18.13
C GLN A 24 4.43 9.65 17.95
N SER A 25 4.28 8.94 16.82
CA SER A 25 5.08 7.76 16.52
C SER A 25 6.57 8.06 16.32
N GLY A 26 6.94 9.32 16.09
CA GLY A 26 8.30 9.73 15.75
C GLY A 26 8.80 9.18 14.40
N ARG A 27 7.92 8.55 13.62
CA ARG A 27 8.26 7.94 12.34
C ARG A 27 8.06 8.92 11.21
N LYS A 28 8.86 8.79 10.16
CA LYS A 28 8.74 9.59 8.95
C LYS A 28 7.75 8.93 7.99
N LEU A 29 6.71 9.65 7.60
CA LEU A 29 5.78 9.23 6.58
C LEU A 29 6.35 9.52 5.19
N GLN A 30 6.60 8.50 4.39
CA GLN A 30 6.94 8.65 2.98
C GLN A 30 5.67 8.60 2.12
N VAL A 31 5.46 9.64 1.31
CA VAL A 31 4.28 9.76 0.42
C VAL A 31 4.72 9.68 -1.04
N VAL A 32 4.21 8.67 -1.77
CA VAL A 32 4.60 8.43 -3.16
C VAL A 32 3.69 9.22 -4.11
N LEU A 33 4.23 10.27 -4.71
CA LEU A 33 3.51 11.22 -5.58
C LEU A 33 4.16 11.38 -6.97
N ALA A 34 5.06 10.46 -7.33
CA ALA A 34 5.88 10.54 -8.53
C ALA A 34 5.10 10.38 -9.85
N TYR A 35 3.90 9.80 -9.79
CA TYR A 35 3.04 9.57 -10.95
C TYR A 35 1.70 10.26 -10.77
N GLY A 36 1.07 10.69 -11.87
CA GLY A 36 -0.27 11.26 -11.86
C GLY A 36 -0.27 12.78 -11.94
N SER A 37 -1.21 13.42 -11.26
CA SER A 37 -1.44 14.85 -11.33
C SER A 37 -0.38 15.65 -10.55
N LYS A 38 0.43 16.45 -11.25
CA LYS A 38 1.40 17.37 -10.62
C LYS A 38 0.74 18.40 -9.71
N ARG A 39 -0.49 18.83 -10.05
CA ARG A 39 -1.26 19.78 -9.23
C ARG A 39 -1.66 19.14 -7.90
N TYR A 40 -2.20 17.93 -7.97
CA TYR A 40 -2.56 17.14 -6.80
C TYR A 40 -1.32 16.84 -5.93
N ALA A 41 -0.22 16.39 -6.53
CA ALA A 41 1.04 16.11 -5.84
C ALA A 41 1.54 17.32 -5.03
N ARG A 42 1.52 18.52 -5.63
CA ARG A 42 1.93 19.77 -4.95
C ARG A 42 1.00 20.11 -3.79
N ALA A 43 -0.31 19.94 -3.97
CA ALA A 43 -1.29 20.18 -2.91
C ALA A 43 -1.09 19.23 -1.73
N ILE A 44 -0.94 17.93 -2.00
CA ILE A 44 -0.70 16.93 -0.94
C ILE A 44 0.62 17.20 -0.23
N ARG A 45 1.70 17.53 -0.95
CA ARG A 45 2.98 17.88 -0.31
C ARG A 45 2.84 19.06 0.64
N ALA A 46 2.17 20.14 0.21
CA ALA A 46 1.97 21.33 1.05
C ALA A 46 1.15 21.00 2.31
N LEU A 47 0.04 20.29 2.15
CA LEU A 47 -0.82 19.87 3.26
C LEU A 47 -0.09 18.92 4.23
N ALA A 48 0.64 17.94 3.70
CA ALA A 48 1.41 17.00 4.51
C ALA A 48 2.50 17.72 5.33
N SER A 49 3.21 18.70 4.73
CA SER A 49 4.20 19.51 5.44
C SER A 49 3.58 20.35 6.57
N VAL A 50 2.38 20.88 6.35
CA VAL A 50 1.65 21.62 7.42
C VAL A 50 1.19 20.69 8.53
N ALA A 51 0.68 19.49 8.18
CA ALA A 51 0.12 18.56 9.14
C ALA A 51 1.17 17.79 9.95
N LEU A 52 2.34 17.48 9.36
CA LEU A 52 3.32 16.55 9.91
C LEU A 52 4.71 17.18 10.10
N GLY A 53 4.95 18.41 9.62
CA GLY A 53 6.25 19.06 9.72
C GLY A 53 7.38 18.23 9.10
N ASP A 54 8.45 17.99 9.88
CA ASP A 54 9.62 17.21 9.47
C ASP A 54 9.37 15.69 9.43
N ASN A 55 8.19 15.24 9.91
CA ASN A 55 7.80 13.82 9.90
C ASN A 55 7.23 13.33 8.56
N VAL A 56 7.38 14.12 7.48
CA VAL A 56 6.93 13.72 6.14
C VAL A 56 8.00 13.93 5.10
N GLU A 57 8.04 13.00 4.14
CA GLU A 57 8.84 13.08 2.92
C GLU A 57 7.99 12.70 1.72
N CYS A 58 7.99 13.54 0.68
CA CYS A 58 7.20 13.31 -0.52
C CYS A 58 8.12 12.95 -1.70
N LEU A 59 7.99 11.76 -2.21
CA LEU A 59 8.64 11.32 -3.44
C LEU A 59 7.91 11.92 -4.64
N MET A 60 8.44 13.02 -5.18
CA MET A 60 7.84 13.80 -6.27
C MET A 60 8.33 13.41 -7.66
N GLN A 61 9.43 12.68 -7.75
CA GLN A 61 10.07 12.26 -9.01
C GLN A 61 10.11 10.75 -9.11
N LYS A 62 10.09 10.28 -10.35
CA LYS A 62 10.26 8.84 -10.63
C LYS A 62 11.69 8.43 -10.28
N LEU A 63 11.81 7.35 -9.56
CA LEU A 63 13.08 6.69 -9.35
C LEU A 63 13.31 5.62 -10.42
N PRO A 64 14.56 5.31 -10.78
CA PRO A 64 14.92 4.05 -11.42
C PRO A 64 14.34 2.86 -10.65
N LEU A 65 14.05 1.76 -11.34
CA LEU A 65 13.33 0.64 -10.76
C LEU A 65 14.04 0.05 -9.53
N GLU A 66 15.36 -0.08 -9.60
CA GLU A 66 16.18 -0.60 -8.49
C GLU A 66 16.12 0.31 -7.27
N GLU A 67 16.26 1.63 -7.47
CA GLU A 67 16.17 2.61 -6.40
C GLU A 67 14.76 2.63 -5.78
N TYR A 68 13.73 2.45 -6.61
CA TYR A 68 12.36 2.34 -6.12
C TYR A 68 12.14 1.10 -5.23
N TYR A 69 12.73 -0.02 -5.60
CA TYR A 69 12.67 -1.22 -4.76
C TYR A 69 13.42 -1.05 -3.45
N LEU A 70 14.59 -0.41 -3.46
CA LEU A 70 15.33 -0.08 -2.23
C LEU A 70 14.54 0.89 -1.35
N PHE A 71 13.92 1.90 -1.95
CA PHE A 71 13.04 2.85 -1.26
C PHE A 71 11.86 2.13 -0.58
N LEU A 72 11.19 1.21 -1.27
CA LEU A 72 10.13 0.42 -0.67
C LEU A 72 10.66 -0.48 0.45
N ALA A 73 11.75 -1.20 0.21
CA ALA A 73 12.32 -2.15 1.17
C ALA A 73 12.75 -1.48 2.49
N ALA A 74 13.09 -0.20 2.46
CA ALA A 74 13.44 0.57 3.66
C ALA A 74 12.25 0.84 4.59
N SER A 75 11.01 0.62 4.14
CA SER A 75 9.80 0.92 4.89
C SER A 75 9.20 -0.35 5.49
N PRO A 76 9.23 -0.56 6.81
CA PRO A 76 8.67 -1.78 7.41
C PRO A 76 7.13 -1.85 7.36
N VAL A 77 6.48 -0.70 7.16
CA VAL A 77 5.01 -0.57 7.10
C VAL A 77 4.61 0.19 5.84
N VAL A 78 3.66 -0.34 5.10
CA VAL A 78 3.15 0.28 3.87
C VAL A 78 1.64 0.48 3.98
N VAL A 79 1.20 1.69 3.62
CA VAL A 79 -0.23 2.06 3.67
C VAL A 79 -0.77 2.26 2.26
N HIS A 80 -1.82 1.54 1.94
CA HIS A 80 -2.60 1.67 0.71
C HIS A 80 -4.03 2.11 1.05
N ASN A 81 -4.24 3.42 1.15
CA ASN A 81 -5.53 4.03 1.53
C ASN A 81 -6.44 4.32 0.33
N GLN A 82 -6.27 3.60 -0.78
CA GLN A 82 -7.01 3.87 -2.01
C GLN A 82 -8.49 3.53 -1.88
N ILE A 83 -9.35 4.41 -2.42
CA ILE A 83 -10.80 4.22 -2.51
C ILE A 83 -11.16 3.24 -3.64
N ARG A 84 -10.32 3.16 -4.68
CA ARG A 84 -10.51 2.28 -5.81
C ARG A 84 -9.66 1.01 -5.67
N ASN A 85 -10.13 -0.08 -6.26
CA ASN A 85 -9.32 -1.29 -6.44
C ASN A 85 -8.24 -1.03 -7.51
N GLN A 86 -7.10 -0.57 -7.07
CA GLN A 86 -5.93 -0.25 -7.92
C GLN A 86 -4.65 -0.65 -7.21
N ASN A 87 -3.56 -0.74 -7.96
CA ASN A 87 -2.21 -0.94 -7.40
C ASN A 87 -1.99 -2.29 -6.69
N THR A 88 -2.77 -3.31 -7.05
CA THR A 88 -2.67 -4.66 -6.47
C THR A 88 -1.24 -5.23 -6.57
N GLY A 89 -0.51 -4.92 -7.67
CA GLY A 89 0.88 -5.34 -7.84
C GLY A 89 1.81 -4.82 -6.73
N ASN A 90 1.66 -3.56 -6.30
CA ASN A 90 2.47 -3.01 -5.19
C ASN A 90 2.04 -3.57 -3.84
N VAL A 91 0.76 -3.92 -3.66
CA VAL A 91 0.31 -4.63 -2.45
C VAL A 91 0.97 -6.00 -2.35
N VAL A 92 0.98 -6.77 -3.45
CA VAL A 92 1.65 -8.08 -3.53
C VAL A 92 3.15 -7.93 -3.30
N LEU A 93 3.79 -6.93 -3.93
CA LEU A 93 5.21 -6.63 -3.72
C LEU A 93 5.52 -6.33 -2.25
N SER A 94 4.64 -5.58 -1.57
CA SER A 94 4.79 -5.28 -0.15
C SER A 94 4.78 -6.55 0.71
N PHE A 95 3.92 -7.51 0.42
CA PHE A 95 3.93 -8.82 1.11
C PHE A 95 5.21 -9.62 0.82
N LEU A 96 5.71 -9.60 -0.42
CA LEU A 96 6.97 -10.26 -0.79
C LEU A 96 8.17 -9.66 -0.08
N LEU A 97 8.15 -8.35 0.15
CA LEU A 97 9.17 -7.64 0.93
C LEU A 97 9.02 -7.81 2.45
N GLY A 98 7.92 -8.41 2.91
CA GLY A 98 7.67 -8.69 4.32
C GLY A 98 7.17 -7.48 5.12
N HIS A 99 6.56 -6.51 4.44
CA HIS A 99 5.99 -5.33 5.11
C HIS A 99 4.71 -5.68 5.88
N ARG A 100 4.46 -4.93 6.97
CA ARG A 100 3.10 -4.77 7.47
C ARG A 100 2.34 -3.92 6.46
N VAL A 101 1.26 -4.44 5.92
CA VAL A 101 0.42 -3.73 4.94
C VAL A 101 -0.87 -3.30 5.61
N LEU A 102 -1.16 -2.00 5.55
CA LEU A 102 -2.42 -1.42 6.00
C LEU A 102 -3.28 -1.11 4.78
N LEU A 103 -4.49 -1.68 4.74
CA LEU A 103 -5.49 -1.47 3.69
C LEU A 103 -6.76 -0.94 4.30
N ARG A 104 -7.56 -0.21 3.52
CA ARG A 104 -8.90 0.22 3.94
C ARG A 104 -9.80 -0.98 4.17
N SER A 105 -10.35 -1.14 5.38
CA SER A 105 -11.23 -2.26 5.75
C SER A 105 -12.55 -2.27 5.00
N ASP A 106 -13.04 -1.09 4.58
CA ASP A 106 -14.26 -0.92 3.76
C ASP A 106 -14.02 -1.26 2.27
N GLY A 107 -12.76 -1.47 1.85
CA GLY A 107 -12.35 -1.67 0.47
C GLY A 107 -12.40 -3.13 -0.01
N LEU A 108 -12.58 -3.31 -1.33
CA LEU A 108 -12.51 -4.64 -1.97
C LEU A 108 -11.13 -5.28 -1.84
N THR A 109 -10.06 -4.47 -1.88
CA THR A 109 -8.68 -4.95 -1.76
C THR A 109 -8.44 -5.60 -0.41
N HIS A 110 -8.93 -4.98 0.68
CA HIS A 110 -8.85 -5.57 2.03
C HIS A 110 -9.58 -6.92 2.09
N ARG A 111 -10.84 -6.96 1.64
CA ARG A 111 -11.65 -8.19 1.63
C ARG A 111 -11.01 -9.30 0.82
N PHE A 112 -10.42 -8.98 -0.33
CA PHE A 112 -9.75 -9.94 -1.18
C PHE A 112 -8.52 -10.57 -0.50
N PHE A 113 -7.60 -9.75 0.02
CA PHE A 113 -6.40 -10.28 0.66
C PHE A 113 -6.68 -10.94 2.00
N SER A 114 -7.63 -10.42 2.79
CA SER A 114 -8.10 -11.04 4.03
C SER A 114 -8.72 -12.42 3.74
N GLY A 115 -9.54 -12.53 2.70
CA GLY A 115 -10.13 -13.81 2.26
C GLY A 115 -9.11 -14.85 1.77
N LEU A 116 -7.92 -14.42 1.34
CA LEU A 116 -6.79 -15.30 1.03
C LEU A 116 -5.97 -15.68 2.26
N GLY A 117 -6.24 -15.10 3.43
CA GLY A 117 -5.56 -15.37 4.68
C GLY A 117 -4.31 -14.52 4.94
N PHE A 118 -4.11 -13.40 4.23
CA PHE A 118 -3.02 -12.47 4.53
C PHE A 118 -3.23 -11.77 5.86
N ILE A 119 -2.15 -11.59 6.61
CA ILE A 119 -2.11 -10.75 7.81
C ILE A 119 -1.98 -9.30 7.34
N ILE A 120 -3.06 -8.54 7.48
CA ILE A 120 -3.17 -7.14 7.07
C ILE A 120 -3.74 -6.30 8.20
N GLY A 121 -3.37 -5.02 8.25
CA GLY A 121 -3.95 -4.06 9.18
C GLY A 121 -5.00 -3.19 8.48
N ASP A 122 -5.77 -2.48 9.28
CA ASP A 122 -6.81 -1.56 8.81
C ASP A 122 -6.28 -0.12 8.77
N ALA A 123 -6.26 0.47 7.57
CA ALA A 123 -5.89 1.87 7.37
C ALA A 123 -6.97 2.86 7.82
N CYS A 124 -8.19 2.39 8.14
CA CYS A 124 -9.29 3.19 8.66
C CYS A 124 -9.40 3.13 10.20
N SER A 125 -8.55 2.34 10.86
CA SER A 125 -8.55 2.25 12.32
C SER A 125 -8.15 3.57 12.96
N GLU A 126 -8.82 3.97 14.03
CA GLU A 126 -8.43 5.15 14.83
C GLU A 126 -7.03 4.98 15.45
N GLU A 127 -6.69 3.74 15.82
CA GLU A 127 -5.37 3.38 16.34
C GLU A 127 -4.61 2.56 15.29
N LEU A 128 -3.62 3.20 14.66
CA LEU A 128 -2.76 2.54 13.68
C LEU A 128 -1.57 1.86 14.37
N ASP A 129 -1.40 0.58 14.08
CA ASP A 129 -0.20 -0.15 14.46
C ASP A 129 0.90 0.02 13.41
N PHE A 130 1.88 0.86 13.71
CA PHE A 130 3.07 1.09 12.89
C PHE A 130 4.24 0.15 13.22
N SER A 131 4.07 -0.86 14.08
CA SER A 131 5.12 -1.85 14.31
C SER A 131 5.30 -2.75 13.08
N PRO A 132 6.52 -3.21 12.77
CA PRO A 132 6.72 -4.24 11.75
C PRO A 132 5.97 -5.53 12.13
N LEU A 133 5.65 -6.36 11.13
CA LEU A 133 5.27 -7.74 11.43
C LEU A 133 6.44 -8.48 12.09
N ASP A 134 6.11 -9.40 12.96
CA ASP A 134 7.09 -10.36 13.45
C ASP A 134 7.57 -11.30 12.32
N GLU A 135 8.61 -12.07 12.56
CA GLU A 135 9.19 -12.93 11.53
C GLU A 135 8.20 -13.97 11.03
N ALA A 136 7.38 -14.54 11.91
CA ALA A 136 6.37 -15.52 11.52
C ALA A 136 5.31 -14.92 10.59
N GLY A 137 4.81 -13.72 10.90
CA GLY A 137 3.85 -12.99 10.05
C GLY A 137 4.43 -12.59 8.71
N ARG A 138 5.71 -12.16 8.68
CA ARG A 138 6.41 -11.85 7.42
C ARG A 138 6.53 -13.07 6.52
N GLN A 139 6.97 -14.19 7.08
CA GLN A 139 7.12 -15.45 6.34
C GLN A 139 5.76 -15.98 5.86
N HIS A 140 4.72 -15.90 6.69
CA HIS A 140 3.37 -16.28 6.32
C HIS A 140 2.87 -15.49 5.10
N ASN A 141 2.93 -14.15 5.15
CA ASN A 141 2.49 -13.31 4.04
C ASN A 141 3.31 -13.53 2.78
N ARG A 142 4.64 -13.70 2.91
CA ARG A 142 5.52 -14.00 1.78
C ARG A 142 5.19 -15.32 1.12
N ALA A 143 4.98 -16.38 1.90
CA ALA A 143 4.61 -17.69 1.39
C ALA A 143 3.27 -17.66 0.66
N LEU A 144 2.28 -16.96 1.22
CA LEU A 144 0.99 -16.74 0.55
C LEU A 144 1.14 -15.98 -0.76
N ALA A 145 1.93 -14.90 -0.78
CA ALA A 145 2.14 -14.11 -1.98
C ALA A 145 2.80 -14.93 -3.10
N LEU A 146 3.83 -15.71 -2.78
CA LEU A 146 4.48 -16.62 -3.74
C LEU A 146 3.51 -17.68 -4.26
N ARG A 147 2.67 -18.26 -3.39
CA ARG A 147 1.70 -19.29 -3.77
C ARG A 147 0.58 -18.73 -4.64
N GLU A 148 -0.03 -17.60 -4.24
CA GLU A 148 -1.24 -17.10 -4.86
C GLU A 148 -0.99 -16.22 -6.10
N PHE A 149 0.20 -15.62 -6.19
CA PHE A 149 0.57 -14.68 -7.27
C PHE A 149 1.77 -15.17 -8.10
N SER A 150 2.10 -16.46 -8.05
CA SER A 150 3.05 -17.06 -9.01
C SER A 150 2.52 -16.97 -10.43
N GLY A 151 3.40 -16.91 -11.42
CA GLY A 151 3.01 -16.89 -12.83
C GLY A 151 2.11 -18.06 -13.20
N ALA A 152 2.42 -19.28 -12.73
CA ALA A 152 1.60 -20.47 -12.97
C ALA A 152 0.17 -20.31 -12.40
N LYS A 153 0.03 -19.74 -11.19
CA LYS A 153 -1.30 -19.55 -10.58
C LYS A 153 -2.11 -18.46 -11.29
N ILE A 154 -1.44 -17.40 -11.74
CA ILE A 154 -2.08 -16.33 -12.52
C ILE A 154 -2.58 -16.88 -13.85
N MET A 155 -1.76 -17.65 -14.57
CA MET A 155 -2.16 -18.29 -15.84
C MET A 155 -3.34 -19.24 -15.64
N SER A 156 -3.30 -20.11 -14.63
CA SER A 156 -4.41 -21.02 -14.32
C SER A 156 -5.74 -20.31 -14.03
N ARG A 157 -5.69 -19.17 -13.32
CA ARG A 157 -6.90 -18.34 -13.09
C ARG A 157 -7.43 -17.72 -14.37
N HIS A 158 -6.53 -17.24 -15.22
CA HIS A 158 -6.88 -16.68 -16.52
C HIS A 158 -7.53 -17.72 -17.44
N ASP A 159 -6.95 -18.91 -17.55
CA ASP A 159 -7.48 -19.99 -18.36
C ASP A 159 -8.89 -20.41 -17.91
N ARG A 160 -9.10 -20.52 -16.58
CA ARG A 160 -10.42 -20.81 -16.02
C ARG A 160 -11.43 -19.74 -16.38
N PHE A 161 -11.07 -18.45 -16.22
CA PHE A 161 -11.94 -17.33 -16.58
C PHE A 161 -12.35 -17.39 -18.07
N LEU A 162 -11.40 -17.66 -18.98
CA LEU A 162 -11.70 -17.79 -20.41
C LEU A 162 -12.63 -18.98 -20.69
N GLN A 163 -12.46 -20.11 -20.00
CA GLN A 163 -13.36 -21.27 -20.13
C GLN A 163 -14.78 -20.97 -19.65
N ASP A 164 -14.91 -20.23 -18.54
CA ASP A 164 -16.21 -19.85 -18.00
C ASP A 164 -16.94 -18.88 -18.92
N VAL A 165 -16.23 -17.88 -19.49
CA VAL A 165 -16.78 -16.95 -20.49
C VAL A 165 -17.19 -17.68 -21.78
N ALA A 166 -16.44 -18.69 -22.22
CA ALA A 166 -16.76 -19.43 -23.43
C ALA A 166 -17.98 -20.36 -23.26
N ARG A 167 -18.44 -20.62 -22.03
CA ARG A 167 -19.61 -21.47 -21.71
C ARG A 167 -20.87 -20.67 -21.43
N SER A 168 -20.74 -19.34 -21.27
CA SER A 168 -21.85 -18.40 -21.05
C SER A 168 -22.41 -17.86 -22.36
#